data_43de18f92043d7a8c8dded1f3b0a1fe4
#
_entry.id   43de18f92043d7a8c8dded1f3b0a1fe4
#
_cell.length_a   1.000
_cell.length_b   1.000
_cell.length_c   1.000
_cell.angle_alpha   90.00
_cell.angle_beta   90.00
_cell.angle_gamma   90.00
#
_symmetry.space_group_name_H-M   'P 1'
#
loop_
_entity.id
_entity.type
_entity.pdbx_description
1 polymer ?
#
loop_
_entity_poly.entity_id
_entity_poly.type
_entity_poly.pdbx_seq_one_letter_code
_entity_poly.pdbx_strand_id
1 'polypeptide(L)'
;MYSDYRRLSKTVSEDNSRQSDDQLFLCWEQDSLDETSKPSLWVKSNPLLDLPSMHDRLMAGLNAEKDRQEQAGRLTWFQNRNLNCWLKVSQSKFLELDDINKAVSDVPFNIDGRDVYVGLDLSHLDDDSSLAFLFPYFDDGK
;
A
#
# COMPACT_ATOMS: atom_id res chain seq x y z
N MET A 1 -13.68 -4.65 3.67
CA MET A 1 -13.30 -3.98 2.39
C MET A 1 -12.60 -4.93 1.42
N TYR A 2 -11.39 -5.48 1.70
CA TYR A 2 -10.69 -6.39 0.75
C TYR A 2 -11.46 -7.68 0.46
N SER A 3 -11.99 -8.35 1.47
CA SER A 3 -12.81 -9.56 1.32
C SER A 3 -14.06 -9.32 0.46
N ASP A 4 -14.66 -8.14 0.59
CA ASP A 4 -15.86 -7.78 -0.16
C ASP A 4 -15.52 -7.46 -1.61
N TYR A 5 -14.41 -6.76 -1.84
CA TYR A 5 -13.89 -6.50 -3.17
C TYR A 5 -13.56 -7.80 -3.91
N ARG A 6 -12.82 -8.71 -3.28
CA ARG A 6 -12.46 -10.00 -3.87
C ARG A 6 -13.69 -10.89 -4.14
N ARG A 7 -14.66 -10.87 -3.24
CA ARG A 7 -15.94 -11.56 -3.44
C ARG A 7 -16.70 -10.97 -4.61
N LEU A 8 -16.77 -9.64 -4.69
CA LEU A 8 -17.47 -8.95 -5.76
C LEU A 8 -16.82 -9.20 -7.12
N SER A 9 -15.48 -9.08 -7.21
CA SER A 9 -14.75 -9.33 -8.44
C SER A 9 -14.95 -10.76 -8.95
N LYS A 10 -14.93 -11.74 -8.04
CA LYS A 10 -15.20 -13.15 -8.37
C LYS A 10 -16.64 -13.33 -8.86
N THR A 11 -17.62 -12.77 -8.17
CA THR A 11 -19.03 -12.84 -8.58
C THR A 11 -19.23 -12.22 -9.95
N VAL A 12 -18.60 -11.07 -10.22
CA VAL A 12 -18.72 -10.40 -11.52
C VAL A 12 -18.06 -11.20 -12.64
N SER A 13 -16.90 -11.82 -12.39
CA SER A 13 -16.17 -12.59 -13.41
C SER A 13 -16.78 -13.96 -13.70
N GLU A 14 -17.47 -14.56 -12.73
CA GLU A 14 -18.05 -15.92 -12.85
C GLU A 14 -19.54 -15.93 -13.24
N ASP A 15 -20.24 -14.81 -13.08
CA ASP A 15 -21.68 -14.74 -13.36
C ASP A 15 -21.95 -14.36 -14.83
N ASN A 16 -22.03 -15.36 -15.68
CA ASN A 16 -22.38 -15.20 -17.10
C ASN A 16 -23.89 -14.93 -17.34
N SER A 17 -24.72 -14.90 -16.29
CA SER A 17 -26.17 -14.67 -16.41
C SER A 17 -26.56 -13.19 -16.23
N ARG A 18 -25.59 -12.30 -16.02
CA ARG A 18 -25.84 -10.87 -15.80
C ARG A 18 -26.50 -10.22 -17.01
N GLN A 19 -27.58 -9.50 -16.74
CA GLN A 19 -28.30 -8.71 -17.77
C GLN A 19 -27.59 -7.39 -18.11
N SER A 20 -26.69 -6.93 -17.24
CA SER A 20 -25.94 -5.68 -17.39
C SER A 20 -24.45 -6.00 -17.34
N ASP A 21 -23.72 -5.67 -18.39
CA ASP A 21 -22.28 -5.89 -18.53
C ASP A 21 -21.53 -4.56 -18.59
N ASP A 22 -21.90 -3.64 -17.73
CA ASP A 22 -21.33 -2.31 -17.58
C ASP A 22 -20.19 -2.23 -16.55
N GLN A 23 -19.83 -3.37 -15.92
CA GLN A 23 -18.76 -3.43 -14.93
C GLN A 23 -17.68 -4.42 -15.37
N LEU A 24 -16.45 -3.92 -15.48
CA LEU A 24 -15.26 -4.72 -15.73
C LEU A 24 -14.38 -4.72 -14.46
N PHE A 25 -14.05 -5.93 -13.99
CA PHE A 25 -13.09 -6.11 -12.90
C PHE A 25 -11.84 -6.82 -13.44
N LEU A 26 -10.70 -6.16 -13.33
CA LEU A 26 -9.40 -6.71 -13.65
C LEU A 26 -8.56 -6.71 -12.39
N CYS A 27 -8.04 -7.86 -12.00
CA CYS A 27 -7.21 -7.98 -10.81
C CYS A 27 -5.96 -8.81 -11.14
N TRP A 28 -4.81 -8.20 -11.01
CA TRP A 28 -3.52 -8.85 -11.17
C TRP A 28 -2.84 -8.93 -9.82
N GLU A 29 -3.05 -10.02 -9.12
CA GLU A 29 -2.50 -10.28 -7.78
C GLU A 29 -2.03 -11.72 -7.65
N GLN A 30 -1.19 -11.99 -6.66
CA GLN A 30 -0.86 -13.35 -6.25
C GLN A 30 -1.98 -13.92 -5.37
N ASP A 31 -2.21 -15.22 -5.45
CA ASP A 31 -3.21 -15.89 -4.62
C ASP A 31 -2.75 -16.04 -3.18
N SER A 32 -1.44 -16.16 -2.95
CA SER A 32 -0.84 -16.32 -1.63
C SER A 32 0.57 -15.75 -1.55
N LEU A 33 1.03 -15.48 -0.32
CA LEU A 33 2.40 -15.04 -0.05
C LEU A 33 3.45 -16.11 -0.39
N ASP A 34 3.07 -17.38 -0.40
CA ASP A 34 3.97 -18.50 -0.74
C ASP A 34 4.42 -18.46 -2.21
N GLU A 35 3.66 -17.79 -3.07
CA GLU A 35 4.00 -17.60 -4.48
C GLU A 35 5.17 -16.63 -4.69
N THR A 36 5.57 -15.89 -3.65
CA THR A 36 6.77 -15.03 -3.66
C THR A 36 8.03 -15.82 -4.05
N SER A 37 8.12 -17.08 -3.63
CA SER A 37 9.25 -17.97 -3.94
C SER A 37 9.13 -18.69 -5.28
N LYS A 38 8.08 -18.42 -6.06
CA LYS A 38 7.75 -19.11 -7.31
C LYS A 38 7.71 -18.14 -8.49
N PRO A 39 8.86 -17.77 -9.08
CA PRO A 39 8.92 -16.75 -10.15
C PRO A 39 8.01 -17.06 -11.35
N SER A 40 7.77 -18.34 -11.66
CA SER A 40 6.86 -18.74 -12.75
C SER A 40 5.41 -18.30 -12.52
N LEU A 41 5.02 -17.98 -11.29
CA LEU A 41 3.67 -17.52 -10.96
C LEU A 41 3.55 -16.00 -10.92
N TRP A 42 4.66 -15.26 -11.03
CA TRP A 42 4.65 -13.80 -10.94
C TRP A 42 3.92 -13.13 -12.11
N VAL A 43 3.68 -13.87 -13.18
CA VAL A 43 2.85 -13.44 -14.31
C VAL A 43 1.42 -13.06 -13.87
N LYS A 44 0.90 -13.64 -12.80
CA LYS A 44 -0.42 -13.31 -12.25
C LYS A 44 -0.53 -11.83 -11.85
N SER A 45 0.51 -11.29 -11.25
CA SER A 45 0.58 -9.87 -10.85
C SER A 45 1.30 -8.99 -11.86
N ASN A 46 2.04 -9.58 -12.79
CA ASN A 46 2.81 -8.87 -13.81
C ASN A 46 2.52 -9.46 -15.20
N PRO A 47 1.36 -9.19 -15.79
CA PRO A 47 0.93 -9.83 -17.04
C PRO A 47 1.86 -9.55 -18.23
N LEU A 48 2.66 -8.50 -18.18
CA LEU A 48 3.67 -8.22 -19.20
C LEU A 48 4.78 -9.28 -19.26
N LEU A 49 4.90 -10.15 -18.25
CA LEU A 49 5.81 -11.29 -18.28
C LEU A 49 5.41 -12.34 -19.34
N ASP A 50 4.14 -12.33 -19.79
CA ASP A 50 3.69 -13.19 -20.90
C ASP A 50 4.19 -12.71 -22.26
N LEU A 51 4.72 -11.49 -22.36
CA LEU A 51 5.28 -10.98 -23.61
C LEU A 51 6.73 -11.44 -23.76
N PRO A 52 7.04 -12.27 -24.79
CA PRO A 52 8.40 -12.79 -24.98
C PRO A 52 9.47 -11.69 -25.10
N SER A 53 9.12 -10.55 -25.69
CA SER A 53 10.05 -9.41 -25.86
C SER A 53 10.39 -8.70 -24.56
N MET A 54 9.62 -8.90 -23.50
CA MET A 54 9.80 -8.21 -22.20
C MET A 54 10.16 -9.17 -21.07
N HIS A 55 9.88 -10.46 -21.24
CA HIS A 55 10.00 -11.49 -20.21
C HIS A 55 11.34 -11.44 -19.47
N ASP A 56 12.42 -11.62 -20.18
CA ASP A 56 13.74 -11.77 -19.57
C ASP A 56 14.18 -10.51 -18.82
N ARG A 57 13.89 -9.34 -19.39
CA ARG A 57 14.23 -8.06 -18.77
C ARG A 57 13.42 -7.82 -17.50
N LEU A 58 12.12 -8.06 -17.55
CA LEU A 58 11.23 -7.88 -16.39
C LEU A 58 11.53 -8.90 -15.30
N MET A 59 11.76 -10.15 -15.68
CA MET A 59 12.09 -11.21 -14.73
C MET A 59 13.42 -10.92 -14.02
N ALA A 60 14.45 -10.47 -14.75
CA ALA A 60 15.71 -10.07 -14.15
C ALA A 60 15.53 -8.90 -13.15
N GLY A 61 14.73 -7.90 -13.51
CA GLY A 61 14.43 -6.78 -12.63
C GLY A 61 13.69 -7.21 -11.36
N LEU A 62 12.66 -8.05 -11.49
CA LEU A 62 11.91 -8.56 -10.35
C LEU A 62 12.76 -9.42 -9.40
N ASN A 63 13.62 -10.28 -9.94
CA ASN A 63 14.52 -11.08 -9.12
C ASN A 63 15.53 -10.18 -8.36
N ALA A 64 16.14 -9.22 -9.03
CA ALA A 64 17.06 -8.28 -8.39
C ALA A 64 16.38 -7.46 -7.28
N GLU A 65 15.14 -7.03 -7.52
CA GLU A 65 14.35 -6.31 -6.52
C GLU A 65 13.99 -7.20 -5.32
N LYS A 66 13.56 -8.44 -5.59
CA LYS A 66 13.28 -9.42 -4.54
C LYS A 66 14.51 -9.61 -3.64
N ASP A 67 15.66 -9.89 -4.24
CA ASP A 67 16.91 -10.14 -3.51
C ASP A 67 17.31 -8.92 -2.65
N ARG A 68 17.19 -7.72 -3.21
CA ARG A 68 17.46 -6.46 -2.50
C ARG A 68 16.54 -6.29 -1.28
N GLN A 69 15.26 -6.53 -1.44
CA GLN A 69 14.28 -6.37 -0.35
C GLN A 69 14.42 -7.49 0.69
N GLU A 70 14.78 -8.69 0.28
CA GLU A 70 15.05 -9.81 1.18
C GLU A 70 16.30 -9.53 2.05
N GLN A 71 17.40 -9.07 1.45
CA GLN A 71 18.61 -8.68 2.17
C GLN A 71 18.36 -7.51 3.15
N ALA A 72 17.45 -6.61 2.80
CA ALA A 72 17.06 -5.50 3.67
C ALA A 72 16.05 -5.90 4.76
N GLY A 73 15.62 -7.17 4.83
CA GLY A 73 14.60 -7.63 5.78
C GLY A 73 13.20 -7.06 5.51
N ARG A 74 12.95 -6.62 4.28
CA ARG A 74 11.70 -5.95 3.87
C ARG A 74 10.99 -6.67 2.73
N LEU A 75 11.01 -8.02 2.73
CA LEU A 75 10.39 -8.83 1.68
C LEU A 75 8.90 -8.50 1.46
N THR A 76 8.21 -8.07 2.52
CA THR A 76 6.82 -7.61 2.44
C THR A 76 6.61 -6.42 1.51
N TRP A 77 7.63 -5.58 1.30
CA TRP A 77 7.58 -4.50 0.33
C TRP A 77 7.54 -5.03 -1.10
N PHE A 78 8.37 -6.04 -1.39
CA PHE A 78 8.36 -6.70 -2.69
C PHE A 78 7.00 -7.38 -2.94
N GLN A 79 6.51 -8.12 -1.94
CA GLN A 79 5.21 -8.78 -2.01
C GLN A 79 4.07 -7.80 -2.30
N ASN A 80 4.05 -6.66 -1.63
CA ASN A 80 2.99 -5.67 -1.82
C ASN A 80 3.14 -4.89 -3.14
N ARG A 81 4.33 -4.37 -3.44
CA ARG A 81 4.54 -3.43 -4.55
C ARG A 81 4.76 -4.10 -5.90
N ASN A 82 5.39 -5.27 -5.91
CA ASN A 82 5.76 -5.95 -7.15
C ASN A 82 4.86 -7.15 -7.45
N LEU A 83 4.28 -7.76 -6.42
CA LEU A 83 3.42 -8.92 -6.57
C LEU A 83 1.94 -8.63 -6.24
N ASN A 84 1.60 -7.40 -5.92
CA ASN A 84 0.25 -6.97 -5.57
C ASN A 84 -0.40 -7.85 -4.48
N CYS A 85 0.42 -8.39 -3.57
CA CYS A 85 -0.08 -9.16 -2.45
C CYS A 85 -0.77 -8.25 -1.43
N TRP A 86 -1.95 -8.63 -1.01
CA TRP A 86 -2.64 -7.96 0.07
C TRP A 86 -2.10 -8.43 1.42
N LEU A 87 -1.48 -7.52 2.14
CA LEU A 87 -0.95 -7.79 3.47
C LEU A 87 -2.00 -7.43 4.52
N LYS A 88 -2.27 -8.37 5.43
CA LYS A 88 -3.23 -8.14 6.52
C LYS A 88 -2.70 -7.17 7.58
N VAL A 89 -1.39 -7.05 7.68
CA VAL A 89 -0.70 -6.17 8.64
C VAL A 89 0.49 -5.52 7.94
N SER A 90 0.58 -4.21 7.98
CA SER A 90 1.81 -3.51 7.63
C SER A 90 2.85 -3.81 8.72
N GLN A 91 3.92 -4.53 8.36
CA GLN A 91 5.03 -4.79 9.29
C GLN A 91 5.87 -3.55 9.57
N SER A 92 5.70 -2.49 8.78
CA SER A 92 6.33 -1.19 9.04
C SER A 92 5.27 -0.16 9.36
N LYS A 93 4.70 -0.26 10.53
CA LYS A 93 3.97 0.87 11.10
C LYS A 93 4.98 1.94 11.46
N PHE A 94 4.76 3.16 11.02
CA PHE A 94 5.55 4.30 11.46
C PHE A 94 5.29 4.59 12.95
N LEU A 95 4.05 4.40 13.38
CA LEU A 95 3.61 4.53 14.77
C LEU A 95 2.61 3.41 15.10
N GLU A 96 2.69 2.90 16.30
CA GLU A 96 1.64 2.03 16.84
C GLU A 96 0.40 2.82 17.19
N LEU A 97 -0.77 2.22 17.03
CA LEU A 97 -2.04 2.88 17.33
C LEU A 97 -2.11 3.34 18.80
N ASP A 98 -1.54 2.55 19.70
CA ASP A 98 -1.46 2.90 21.13
C ASP A 98 -0.61 4.14 21.38
N ASP A 99 0.46 4.35 20.61
CA ASP A 99 1.29 5.54 20.73
C ASP A 99 0.58 6.77 20.17
N ILE A 100 -0.18 6.61 19.08
CA ILE A 100 -1.03 7.66 18.54
C ILE A 100 -2.10 8.04 19.57
N ASN A 101 -2.78 7.05 20.15
CA ASN A 101 -3.84 7.30 21.14
C ASN A 101 -3.29 7.98 22.42
N LYS A 102 -2.08 7.63 22.85
CA LYS A 102 -1.42 8.31 23.98
C LYS A 102 -0.99 9.74 23.67
N ALA A 103 -0.72 10.03 22.41
CA ALA A 103 -0.33 11.35 21.94
C ALA A 103 -1.53 12.30 21.75
N VAL A 104 -2.75 11.75 21.70
CA VAL A 104 -3.98 12.57 21.65
C VAL A 104 -4.24 13.17 23.02
N SER A 105 -4.36 14.48 23.08
CA SER A 105 -4.74 15.20 24.29
C SER A 105 -6.15 15.73 24.16
N ASP A 106 -7.02 15.38 25.11
CA ASP A 106 -8.35 15.94 25.22
C ASP A 106 -8.35 17.33 25.89
N VAL A 107 -7.20 17.76 26.40
CA VAL A 107 -7.04 19.07 27.05
C VAL A 107 -6.64 20.08 25.98
N PRO A 108 -7.46 21.11 25.74
CA PRO A 108 -7.07 22.18 24.84
C PRO A 108 -5.80 22.87 25.38
N PHE A 109 -4.75 22.90 24.57
CA PHE A 109 -3.57 23.68 24.90
C PHE A 109 -3.64 25.05 24.22
N ASN A 110 -3.14 26.06 24.94
CA ASN A 110 -3.11 27.42 24.40
C ASN A 110 -2.03 27.51 23.31
N ILE A 111 -2.45 27.84 22.10
CA ILE A 111 -1.57 28.05 20.93
C ILE A 111 -1.32 29.53 20.62
N ASP A 112 -1.98 30.43 21.34
CA ASP A 112 -1.86 31.89 21.11
C ASP A 112 -0.43 32.37 21.30
N GLY A 113 0.08 33.07 20.28
CA GLY A 113 1.43 33.64 20.31
C GLY A 113 2.56 32.62 20.18
N ARG A 114 2.27 31.34 19.85
CA ARG A 114 3.28 30.32 19.60
C ARG A 114 3.71 30.29 18.13
N ASP A 115 4.95 29.91 17.91
CA ASP A 115 5.44 29.62 16.58
C ASP A 115 4.72 28.38 16.03
N VAL A 116 4.39 28.42 14.75
CA VAL A 116 3.78 27.32 14.03
C VAL A 116 4.59 26.99 12.78
N TYR A 117 4.88 25.71 12.61
CA TYR A 117 5.41 25.19 11.36
C TYR A 117 4.26 24.60 10.56
N VAL A 118 4.16 24.98 9.30
CA VAL A 118 3.09 24.54 8.42
C VAL A 118 3.66 23.64 7.35
N GLY A 119 3.16 22.40 7.28
CA GLY A 119 3.42 21.46 6.20
C GLY A 119 2.24 21.50 5.23
N LEU A 120 2.53 21.68 3.95
CA LEU A 120 1.53 21.71 2.91
C LEU A 120 1.91 20.68 1.84
N ASP A 121 1.01 19.75 1.57
CA ASP A 121 1.10 18.81 0.46
C ASP A 121 -0.06 19.10 -0.51
N LEU A 122 0.30 19.62 -1.68
CA LEU A 122 -0.67 20.01 -2.69
C LEU A 122 -0.74 18.94 -3.76
N SER A 123 -1.91 18.38 -3.96
CA SER A 123 -2.16 17.57 -5.14
C SER A 123 -2.32 18.44 -6.39
N HIS A 124 -1.94 17.90 -7.53
CA HIS A 124 -2.05 18.62 -8.81
C HIS A 124 -3.30 18.22 -9.61
N LEU A 125 -3.95 17.11 -9.26
CA LEU A 125 -5.14 16.59 -9.96
C LEU A 125 -6.13 15.97 -8.95
N ASP A 126 -6.54 14.74 -9.16
CA ASP A 126 -7.61 14.07 -8.42
C ASP A 126 -7.17 13.47 -7.06
N ASP A 127 -6.06 13.93 -6.51
CA ASP A 127 -5.53 13.48 -5.22
C ASP A 127 -5.85 14.48 -4.11
N ASP A 128 -5.88 14.05 -2.87
CA ASP A 128 -6.19 14.91 -1.73
C ASP A 128 -5.02 15.84 -1.39
N SER A 129 -5.32 17.11 -1.11
CA SER A 129 -4.36 18.04 -0.55
C SER A 129 -4.40 17.96 0.98
N SER A 130 -3.24 17.97 1.61
CA SER A 130 -3.13 17.93 3.07
C SER A 130 -2.42 19.14 3.65
N LEU A 131 -2.87 19.55 4.84
CA LEU A 131 -2.30 20.65 5.59
C LEU A 131 -2.02 20.19 7.03
N ALA A 132 -0.79 20.30 7.46
CA ALA A 132 -0.36 19.96 8.81
C ALA A 132 0.18 21.17 9.55
N PHE A 133 -0.16 21.29 10.82
CA PHE A 133 0.35 22.32 11.70
C PHE A 133 1.15 21.68 12.83
N LEU A 134 2.38 22.13 13.05
CA LEU A 134 3.22 21.70 14.15
C LEU A 134 3.49 22.90 15.06
N PHE A 135 3.06 22.78 16.30
CA PHE A 135 3.36 23.75 17.37
C PHE A 135 4.41 23.12 18.28
N PRO A 136 5.67 23.62 18.30
CA PRO A 136 6.68 23.12 19.21
C PRO A 136 6.22 23.33 20.66
N TYR A 137 6.25 22.27 21.43
CA TYR A 137 6.01 22.32 22.87
C TYR A 137 7.33 21.99 23.57
N PHE A 138 7.82 22.95 24.32
CA PHE A 138 8.98 22.73 25.19
C PHE A 138 8.44 22.58 26.61
N ASP A 139 8.55 21.38 27.15
CA ASP A 139 8.30 21.15 28.56
C ASP A 139 9.50 21.71 29.30
N ASP A 140 9.28 22.73 30.17
CA ASP A 140 10.33 23.40 30.96
C ASP A 140 10.90 22.48 32.05
N GLY A 141 11.12 21.22 31.72
CA GLY A 141 11.93 20.27 32.50
C GLY A 141 11.29 19.82 33.81
N LYS A 142 10.02 19.55 33.80
CA LYS A 142 9.36 18.82 34.90
C LYS A 142 8.81 17.50 34.45
#